data_ab1326e1626b330ad70e1554fe692ae6
#
_entry.id   ab1326e1626b330ad70e1554fe692ae6
#
_cell.length_a   1.000
_cell.length_b   1.000
_cell.length_c   1.000
_cell.angle_alpha   90.00
_cell.angle_beta   90.00
_cell.angle_gamma   90.00
#
_symmetry.space_group_name_H-M   'P 1'
#
loop_
_entity.id
_entity.type
_entity.pdbx_description
1 polymer ?
#
loop_
_entity_poly.entity_id
_entity_poly.type
_entity_poly.pdbx_seq_one_letter_code
_entity_poly.pdbx_strand_id
1 'polypeptide(L)'
;MSARLTTDRRLAVSLAAILAFGILRVIVASPQGFISPEGTLAAVYLTFVGPGQATALYVPLFAICASGLIGRSLASCSISRNSSRLAALRCVVLRVAHVALAFALAVFVPSLVALALKSGISASAGSWASFAFLQLVYELLYFLVVGLIALTAALLTGSDVLTLAFAVVYGGVDTFIAILVDYHGSWWTGWMLMGYADPSNPLLAASGLLRLLALAAAFDIAAWRLMQGVDFYEVSHE
;
A
#
# COMPACT_ATOMS: atom_id res chain seq x y z
N MET A 1 -19.61 -19.77 -7.01
CA MET A 1 -19.71 -18.65 -7.96
C MET A 1 -20.00 -17.31 -7.29
N SER A 2 -20.85 -17.24 -6.25
CA SER A 2 -21.18 -15.99 -5.55
C SER A 2 -20.02 -15.30 -4.84
N ALA A 3 -19.11 -16.03 -4.22
CA ALA A 3 -17.98 -15.47 -3.46
C ALA A 3 -16.93 -14.74 -4.33
N ARG A 4 -16.76 -15.11 -5.60
CA ARG A 4 -15.90 -14.36 -6.52
C ARG A 4 -16.50 -12.99 -6.86
N LEU A 5 -17.79 -12.96 -7.17
CA LEU A 5 -18.49 -11.72 -7.50
C LEU A 5 -18.46 -10.68 -6.37
N THR A 6 -18.51 -11.12 -5.11
CA THR A 6 -18.48 -10.19 -3.95
C THR A 6 -17.15 -9.50 -3.77
N THR A 7 -16.03 -10.13 -4.10
CA THR A 7 -14.72 -9.50 -3.93
C THR A 7 -14.33 -8.60 -5.09
N ASP A 8 -14.63 -9.05 -6.30
CA ASP A 8 -14.43 -8.20 -7.45
C ASP A 8 -15.26 -6.92 -7.29
N ARG A 9 -16.47 -7.04 -6.69
CA ARG A 9 -17.30 -5.89 -6.34
C ARG A 9 -16.68 -5.02 -5.23
N ARG A 10 -16.13 -5.61 -4.16
CA ARG A 10 -15.45 -4.86 -3.10
C ARG A 10 -14.24 -4.11 -3.63
N LEU A 11 -13.41 -4.77 -4.43
CA LEU A 11 -12.26 -4.15 -5.07
C LEU A 11 -12.70 -3.00 -5.98
N ALA A 12 -13.69 -3.22 -6.84
CA ALA A 12 -14.19 -2.19 -7.74
C ALA A 12 -14.76 -0.98 -6.99
N VAL A 13 -15.54 -1.20 -5.92
CA VAL A 13 -16.10 -0.13 -5.08
C VAL A 13 -14.98 0.63 -4.37
N SER A 14 -13.98 -0.05 -3.80
CA SER A 14 -12.87 0.60 -3.12
C SER A 14 -12.00 1.42 -4.07
N LEU A 15 -11.70 0.90 -5.26
CA LEU A 15 -10.95 1.65 -6.29
C LEU A 15 -11.75 2.86 -6.79
N ALA A 16 -13.07 2.69 -7.01
CA ALA A 16 -13.93 3.80 -7.41
C ALA A 16 -13.99 4.89 -6.33
N ALA A 17 -14.07 4.52 -5.05
CA ALA A 17 -14.05 5.48 -3.94
C ALA A 17 -12.73 6.26 -3.88
N ILE A 18 -11.58 5.59 -4.05
CA ILE A 18 -10.26 6.25 -4.07
C ILE A 18 -10.14 7.19 -5.27
N LEU A 19 -10.54 6.75 -6.45
CA LEU A 19 -10.51 7.56 -7.66
C LEU A 19 -11.43 8.79 -7.53
N ALA A 20 -12.66 8.60 -7.04
CA ALA A 20 -13.60 9.70 -6.82
C ALA A 20 -13.05 10.71 -5.81
N PHE A 21 -12.46 10.24 -4.71
CA PHE A 21 -11.82 11.10 -3.73
C PHE A 21 -10.62 11.85 -4.32
N GLY A 22 -9.78 11.16 -5.09
CA GLY A 22 -8.65 11.77 -5.80
C GLY A 22 -9.10 12.86 -6.77
N ILE A 23 -10.11 12.59 -7.59
CA ILE A 23 -10.69 13.57 -8.53
C ILE A 23 -11.28 14.76 -7.77
N LEU A 24 -12.04 14.52 -6.70
CA LEU A 24 -12.58 15.58 -5.87
C LEU A 24 -11.48 16.49 -5.33
N ARG A 25 -10.37 15.93 -4.89
CA ARG A 25 -9.22 16.70 -4.44
C ARG A 25 -8.58 17.52 -5.54
N VAL A 26 -8.46 17.01 -6.77
CA VAL A 26 -7.98 17.77 -7.92
C VAL A 26 -8.87 19.01 -8.15
N ILE A 27 -10.20 18.87 -7.98
CA ILE A 27 -11.15 19.96 -8.19
C ILE A 27 -11.09 20.99 -7.05
N VAL A 28 -11.11 20.51 -5.80
CA VAL A 28 -11.27 21.36 -4.60
C VAL A 28 -9.96 21.97 -4.13
N ALA A 29 -8.82 21.34 -4.40
CA ALA A 29 -7.53 21.84 -3.95
C ALA A 29 -7.24 23.24 -4.48
N SER A 30 -7.11 24.20 -3.56
CA SER A 30 -6.74 25.57 -3.90
C SER A 30 -5.27 25.65 -4.31
N PRO A 31 -4.92 26.34 -5.40
CA PRO A 31 -3.52 26.51 -5.80
C PRO A 31 -2.68 27.24 -4.74
N GLN A 32 -3.32 28.11 -3.95
CA GLN A 32 -2.61 29.03 -3.03
C GLN A 32 -2.00 28.34 -1.79
N GLY A 33 -2.42 27.12 -1.44
CA GLY A 33 -1.89 26.38 -0.29
C GLY A 33 -0.66 25.51 -0.59
N PHE A 34 -0.26 25.39 -1.85
CA PHE A 34 0.72 24.39 -2.29
C PHE A 34 2.01 24.97 -2.87
N ILE A 35 2.10 26.29 -2.96
CA ILE A 35 3.27 26.95 -3.55
C ILE A 35 4.28 27.21 -2.43
N SER A 36 5.14 26.24 -2.16
CA SER A 36 6.45 26.52 -1.58
C SER A 36 7.41 26.73 -2.75
N PRO A 37 7.98 27.91 -2.94
CA PRO A 37 8.90 28.19 -4.05
C PRO A 37 10.17 27.32 -4.03
N GLU A 38 10.44 26.66 -2.92
CA GLU A 38 11.59 25.77 -2.71
C GLU A 38 11.19 24.30 -2.55
N GLY A 39 9.91 23.94 -2.76
CA GLY A 39 9.43 22.58 -2.55
C GLY A 39 9.89 21.59 -3.62
N THR A 40 10.42 20.46 -3.22
CA THR A 40 10.66 19.34 -4.14
C THR A 40 9.34 18.75 -4.63
N LEU A 41 9.35 18.08 -5.81
CA LEU A 41 8.16 17.39 -6.33
C LEU A 41 7.57 16.42 -5.29
N ALA A 42 8.43 15.71 -4.54
CA ALA A 42 8.03 14.78 -3.51
C ALA A 42 7.33 15.48 -2.33
N ALA A 43 7.86 16.60 -1.85
CA ALA A 43 7.26 17.35 -0.74
C ALA A 43 5.87 17.89 -1.12
N VAL A 44 5.72 18.43 -2.31
CA VAL A 44 4.43 18.93 -2.79
C VAL A 44 3.46 17.77 -3.05
N TYR A 45 3.92 16.64 -3.56
CA TYR A 45 3.10 15.44 -3.72
C TYR A 45 2.50 14.98 -2.40
N LEU A 46 3.29 14.94 -1.32
CA LEU A 46 2.81 14.56 0.02
C LEU A 46 1.73 15.49 0.57
N THR A 47 1.63 16.73 0.09
CA THR A 47 0.50 17.60 0.45
C THR A 47 -0.82 17.11 -0.16
N PHE A 48 -0.77 16.41 -1.30
CA PHE A 48 -1.94 15.79 -1.93
C PHE A 48 -2.27 14.42 -1.33
N VAL A 49 -1.28 13.69 -0.83
CA VAL A 49 -1.43 12.30 -0.33
C VAL A 49 -0.84 12.17 1.08
N GLY A 50 -1.28 13.03 1.98
CA GLY A 50 -0.74 13.07 3.34
C GLY A 50 -1.06 11.81 4.17
N PRO A 51 -0.32 11.58 5.26
CA PRO A 51 -0.47 10.39 6.10
C PRO A 51 -1.88 10.26 6.71
N GLY A 52 -2.56 11.35 6.99
CA GLY A 52 -3.95 11.33 7.47
C GLY A 52 -4.93 10.70 6.48
N GLN A 53 -4.76 10.94 5.17
CA GLN A 53 -5.59 10.30 4.15
C GLN A 53 -5.24 8.84 3.95
N ALA A 54 -3.94 8.51 4.03
CA ALA A 54 -3.50 7.13 3.98
C ALA A 54 -4.18 6.31 5.07
N THR A 55 -4.16 6.80 6.31
CA THR A 55 -4.73 6.11 7.47
C THR A 55 -6.24 6.09 7.46
N ALA A 56 -6.89 7.20 7.11
CA ALA A 56 -8.35 7.30 7.18
C ALA A 56 -9.07 6.61 6.00
N LEU A 57 -8.41 6.52 4.84
CA LEU A 57 -9.08 6.05 3.62
C LEU A 57 -8.31 4.93 2.90
N TYR A 58 -7.05 5.17 2.52
CA TYR A 58 -6.35 4.25 1.60
C TYR A 58 -6.02 2.92 2.25
N VAL A 59 -5.46 2.93 3.46
CA VAL A 59 -5.10 1.70 4.18
C VAL A 59 -6.33 0.89 4.59
N PRO A 60 -7.40 1.46 5.18
CA PRO A 60 -8.60 0.70 5.49
C PRO A 60 -9.26 0.06 4.27
N LEU A 61 -9.41 0.78 3.18
CA LEU A 61 -9.99 0.23 1.95
C LEU A 61 -9.12 -0.88 1.35
N PHE A 62 -7.81 -0.68 1.33
CA PHE A 62 -6.87 -1.72 0.91
C PHE A 62 -6.96 -2.96 1.80
N ALA A 63 -6.95 -2.77 3.12
CA ALA A 63 -7.00 -3.86 4.10
C ALA A 63 -8.29 -4.69 3.97
N ILE A 64 -9.44 -4.05 3.73
CA ILE A 64 -10.72 -4.73 3.46
C ILE A 64 -10.61 -5.61 2.20
N CYS A 65 -9.99 -5.12 1.14
CA CYS A 65 -9.80 -5.88 -0.09
C CYS A 65 -8.80 -7.02 0.10
N ALA A 66 -7.66 -6.74 0.75
CA ALA A 66 -6.58 -7.69 0.96
C ALA A 66 -7.02 -8.83 1.90
N SER A 67 -7.68 -8.53 3.04
CA SER A 67 -8.14 -9.56 3.98
C SER A 67 -9.13 -10.52 3.33
N GLY A 68 -10.13 -10.00 2.62
CA GLY A 68 -11.09 -10.84 1.90
C GLY A 68 -10.48 -11.66 0.75
N LEU A 69 -9.40 -11.19 0.13
CA LEU A 69 -8.66 -11.94 -0.88
C LEU A 69 -7.78 -13.02 -0.25
N ILE A 70 -7.08 -12.70 0.85
CA ILE A 70 -6.20 -13.61 1.56
C ILE A 70 -6.99 -14.79 2.11
N GLY A 71 -8.09 -14.54 2.87
CA GLY A 71 -8.92 -15.58 3.47
C GLY A 71 -9.40 -16.60 2.43
N ARG A 72 -9.89 -16.14 1.28
CA ARG A 72 -10.32 -17.03 0.19
C ARG A 72 -9.17 -17.72 -0.53
N SER A 73 -8.05 -17.05 -0.69
CA SER A 73 -6.89 -17.65 -1.32
C SER A 73 -6.32 -18.76 -0.46
N LEU A 74 -6.25 -18.58 0.84
CA LEU A 74 -5.85 -19.62 1.78
C LEU A 74 -6.83 -20.80 1.78
N ALA A 75 -8.14 -20.53 1.84
CA ALA A 75 -9.17 -21.56 1.75
C ALA A 75 -9.11 -22.32 0.41
N SER A 76 -8.91 -21.65 -0.72
CA SER A 76 -8.84 -22.29 -2.03
C SER A 76 -7.53 -23.07 -2.27
N CYS A 77 -6.44 -22.62 -1.68
CA CYS A 77 -5.14 -23.31 -1.77
C CYS A 77 -5.09 -24.59 -0.91
N SER A 78 -5.90 -24.63 0.17
CA SER A 78 -5.98 -25.82 1.02
C SER A 78 -6.56 -27.03 0.29
N ILE A 79 -7.40 -26.81 -0.70
CA ILE A 79 -8.31 -27.86 -1.15
C ILE A 79 -7.80 -28.70 -2.31
N SER A 80 -6.84 -28.30 -3.15
CA SER A 80 -6.69 -29.22 -4.28
C SER A 80 -5.59 -29.04 -5.32
N ARG A 81 -4.76 -28.02 -5.33
CA ARG A 81 -3.96 -27.81 -6.56
C ARG A 81 -2.48 -27.53 -6.39
N ASN A 82 -2.01 -27.16 -5.22
CA ASN A 82 -0.61 -26.83 -5.07
C ASN A 82 0.14 -27.99 -4.41
N SER A 83 0.98 -28.63 -5.14
CA SER A 83 1.87 -29.70 -4.68
C SER A 83 2.87 -29.25 -3.61
N SER A 84 2.98 -27.94 -3.32
CA SER A 84 3.85 -27.41 -2.27
C SER A 84 3.27 -26.16 -1.60
N ARG A 85 3.51 -26.04 -0.28
CA ARG A 85 3.16 -24.87 0.54
C ARG A 85 3.76 -23.56 -0.03
N LEU A 86 4.95 -23.64 -0.61
CA LEU A 86 5.61 -22.52 -1.25
C LEU A 86 4.84 -22.01 -2.49
N ALA A 87 4.33 -22.91 -3.31
CA ALA A 87 3.55 -22.53 -4.48
C ALA A 87 2.23 -21.85 -4.06
N ALA A 88 1.59 -22.34 -2.99
CA ALA A 88 0.41 -21.73 -2.40
C ALA A 88 0.70 -20.30 -1.90
N LEU A 89 1.74 -20.11 -1.11
CA LEU A 89 2.15 -18.82 -0.61
C LEU A 89 2.44 -17.84 -1.74
N ARG A 90 3.24 -18.24 -2.74
CA ARG A 90 3.55 -17.41 -3.90
C ARG A 90 2.29 -16.98 -4.66
N CYS A 91 1.32 -17.88 -4.79
CA CYS A 91 0.04 -17.54 -5.42
C CYS A 91 -0.71 -16.44 -4.64
N VAL A 92 -0.74 -16.52 -3.30
CA VAL A 92 -1.37 -15.51 -2.45
C VAL A 92 -0.62 -14.19 -2.54
N VAL A 93 0.70 -14.21 -2.40
CA VAL A 93 1.56 -13.01 -2.47
C VAL A 93 1.41 -12.31 -3.83
N LEU A 94 1.39 -13.05 -4.93
CA LEU A 94 1.16 -12.48 -6.26
C LEU A 94 -0.22 -11.82 -6.37
N ARG A 95 -1.26 -12.41 -5.82
CA ARG A 95 -2.60 -11.80 -5.81
C ARG A 95 -2.63 -10.52 -4.97
N VAL A 96 -1.98 -10.52 -3.80
CA VAL A 96 -1.82 -9.33 -2.95
C VAL A 96 -1.07 -8.25 -3.72
N ALA A 97 0.01 -8.60 -4.42
CA ALA A 97 0.78 -7.66 -5.23
C ALA A 97 -0.04 -7.04 -6.37
N HIS A 98 -0.92 -7.80 -7.03
CA HIS A 98 -1.83 -7.25 -8.04
C HIS A 98 -2.82 -6.24 -7.45
N VAL A 99 -3.39 -6.53 -6.28
CA VAL A 99 -4.28 -5.58 -5.59
C VAL A 99 -3.49 -4.35 -5.14
N ALA A 100 -2.27 -4.53 -4.61
CA ALA A 100 -1.38 -3.43 -4.23
C ALA A 100 -1.07 -2.51 -5.42
N LEU A 101 -0.79 -3.09 -6.59
CA LEU A 101 -0.56 -2.31 -7.81
C LEU A 101 -1.80 -1.51 -8.23
N ALA A 102 -2.99 -2.13 -8.18
CA ALA A 102 -4.24 -1.45 -8.53
C ALA A 102 -4.51 -0.27 -7.58
N PHE A 103 -4.26 -0.43 -6.27
CA PHE A 103 -4.40 0.63 -5.29
C PHE A 103 -3.34 1.73 -5.47
N ALA A 104 -2.08 1.36 -5.67
CA ALA A 104 -1.01 2.31 -5.96
C ALA A 104 -1.37 3.19 -7.19
N LEU A 105 -1.81 2.59 -8.28
CA LEU A 105 -2.24 3.34 -9.46
C LEU A 105 -3.46 4.24 -9.18
N ALA A 106 -4.43 3.76 -8.41
CA ALA A 106 -5.64 4.52 -8.08
C ALA A 106 -5.35 5.75 -7.20
N VAL A 107 -4.33 5.69 -6.34
CA VAL A 107 -3.86 6.83 -5.53
C VAL A 107 -2.94 7.73 -6.36
N PHE A 108 -1.98 7.13 -7.04
CA PHE A 108 -0.92 7.83 -7.77
C PHE A 108 -1.44 8.68 -8.91
N VAL A 109 -2.30 8.13 -9.78
CA VAL A 109 -2.70 8.82 -11.02
C VAL A 109 -3.43 10.14 -10.74
N PRO A 110 -4.48 10.21 -9.90
CA PRO A 110 -5.12 11.49 -9.59
C PRO A 110 -4.18 12.46 -8.89
N SER A 111 -3.29 11.97 -8.03
CA SER A 111 -2.36 12.82 -7.28
C SER A 111 -1.27 13.39 -8.17
N LEU A 112 -0.78 12.64 -9.13
CA LEU A 112 0.17 13.12 -10.15
C LEU A 112 -0.48 14.19 -11.04
N VAL A 113 -1.74 13.97 -11.44
CA VAL A 113 -2.51 14.96 -12.22
C VAL A 113 -2.71 16.24 -11.41
N ALA A 114 -3.06 16.11 -10.12
CA ALA A 114 -3.19 17.27 -9.23
C ALA A 114 -1.87 18.04 -9.11
N LEU A 115 -0.76 17.32 -8.92
CA LEU A 115 0.58 17.91 -8.87
C LEU A 115 0.91 18.64 -10.18
N ALA A 116 0.71 18.02 -11.32
CA ALA A 116 1.01 18.61 -12.62
C ALA A 116 0.18 19.88 -12.92
N LEU A 117 -1.10 19.89 -12.53
CA LEU A 117 -2.00 21.02 -12.82
C LEU A 117 -1.87 22.17 -11.82
N LYS A 118 -1.48 21.90 -10.58
CA LYS A 118 -1.63 22.87 -9.48
C LYS A 118 -0.33 23.28 -8.79
N SER A 119 0.77 22.53 -8.95
CA SER A 119 2.01 22.85 -8.23
C SER A 119 2.76 24.07 -8.75
N GLY A 120 2.57 24.43 -10.03
CA GLY A 120 3.37 25.48 -10.66
C GLY A 120 4.87 25.18 -10.74
N ILE A 121 5.30 23.96 -10.36
CA ILE A 121 6.71 23.58 -10.35
C ILE A 121 7.21 23.42 -11.78
N SER A 122 8.21 24.22 -12.12
CA SER A 122 8.93 24.10 -13.38
C SER A 122 10.07 23.09 -13.21
N ALA A 123 9.84 21.87 -13.64
CA ALA A 123 10.87 20.83 -13.63
C ALA A 123 11.03 20.23 -15.05
N SER A 124 12.22 19.69 -15.34
CA SER A 124 12.45 19.03 -16.62
C SER A 124 11.61 17.77 -16.79
N ALA A 125 11.32 17.40 -18.04
CA ALA A 125 10.57 16.16 -18.32
C ALA A 125 11.27 14.92 -17.71
N GLY A 126 12.60 14.89 -17.68
CA GLY A 126 13.38 13.82 -17.05
C GLY A 126 13.17 13.76 -15.54
N SER A 127 13.14 14.90 -14.84
CA SER A 127 12.88 14.96 -13.41
C SER A 127 11.45 14.49 -13.08
N TRP A 128 10.46 14.87 -13.90
CA TRP A 128 9.09 14.41 -13.76
C TRP A 128 8.98 12.90 -13.95
N ALA A 129 9.61 12.34 -14.98
CA ALA A 129 9.58 10.91 -15.26
C ALA A 129 10.24 10.11 -14.13
N SER A 130 11.41 10.55 -13.66
CA SER A 130 12.12 9.90 -12.56
C SER A 130 11.33 9.96 -11.26
N PHE A 131 10.74 11.12 -10.93
CA PHE A 131 9.88 11.26 -9.77
C PHE A 131 8.66 10.34 -9.86
N ALA A 132 7.95 10.37 -11.00
CA ALA A 132 6.75 9.57 -11.20
C ALA A 132 7.04 8.07 -11.05
N PHE A 133 8.14 7.59 -11.63
CA PHE A 133 8.55 6.20 -11.49
C PHE A 133 8.88 5.84 -10.03
N LEU A 134 9.71 6.62 -9.36
CA LEU A 134 10.08 6.39 -7.97
C LEU A 134 8.84 6.39 -7.07
N GLN A 135 7.97 7.39 -7.21
CA GLN A 135 6.78 7.52 -6.39
C GLN A 135 5.83 6.33 -6.54
N LEU A 136 5.59 5.88 -7.78
CA LEU A 136 4.78 4.70 -8.04
C LEU A 136 5.37 3.44 -7.38
N VAL A 137 6.70 3.28 -7.45
CA VAL A 137 7.39 2.14 -6.80
C VAL A 137 7.25 2.20 -5.29
N TYR A 138 7.36 3.38 -4.68
CA TYR A 138 7.15 3.57 -3.25
C TYR A 138 5.72 3.20 -2.83
N GLU A 139 4.71 3.68 -3.53
CA GLU A 139 3.32 3.36 -3.23
C GLU A 139 3.01 1.88 -3.37
N LEU A 140 3.51 1.26 -4.45
CA LEU A 140 3.39 -0.18 -4.65
C LEU A 140 4.00 -0.97 -3.50
N LEU A 141 5.24 -0.63 -3.09
CA LEU A 141 5.92 -1.31 -2.00
C LEU A 141 5.22 -1.08 -0.66
N TYR A 142 4.69 0.13 -0.41
CA TYR A 142 3.93 0.40 0.79
C TYR A 142 2.67 -0.49 0.89
N PHE A 143 1.83 -0.51 -0.14
CA PHE A 143 0.65 -1.38 -0.14
C PHE A 143 1.01 -2.86 -0.10
N LEU A 144 2.12 -3.26 -0.71
CA LEU A 144 2.63 -4.62 -0.61
C LEU A 144 3.01 -4.98 0.84
N VAL A 145 3.70 -4.09 1.56
CA VAL A 145 4.03 -4.27 2.99
C VAL A 145 2.77 -4.41 3.82
N VAL A 146 1.78 -3.52 3.65
CA VAL A 146 0.49 -3.63 4.35
C VAL A 146 -0.20 -4.96 4.05
N GLY A 147 -0.17 -5.41 2.80
CA GLY A 147 -0.74 -6.69 2.38
C GLY A 147 -0.02 -7.91 2.97
N LEU A 148 1.31 -7.86 3.10
CA LEU A 148 2.10 -8.90 3.74
C LEU A 148 1.90 -8.94 5.25
N ILE A 149 1.71 -7.79 5.90
CA ILE A 149 1.28 -7.72 7.31
C ILE A 149 -0.07 -8.40 7.48
N ALA A 150 -1.05 -8.08 6.62
CA ALA A 150 -2.35 -8.73 6.63
C ALA A 150 -2.23 -10.25 6.43
N LEU A 151 -1.41 -10.69 5.48
CA LEU A 151 -1.17 -12.13 5.26
C LEU A 151 -0.55 -12.81 6.48
N THR A 152 0.46 -12.19 7.08
CA THR A 152 1.11 -12.70 8.30
C THR A 152 0.10 -12.79 9.45
N ALA A 153 -0.74 -11.76 9.63
CA ALA A 153 -1.79 -11.76 10.64
C ALA A 153 -2.86 -12.86 10.38
N ALA A 154 -3.25 -13.06 9.13
CA ALA A 154 -4.17 -14.12 8.75
C ALA A 154 -3.63 -15.52 9.10
N LEU A 155 -2.35 -15.76 8.82
CA LEU A 155 -1.69 -17.04 9.13
C LEU A 155 -1.51 -17.26 10.63
N LEU A 156 -1.33 -16.17 11.40
CA LEU A 156 -1.19 -16.25 12.87
C LEU A 156 -2.51 -16.48 13.58
N THR A 157 -3.57 -15.86 13.12
CA THR A 157 -4.82 -15.74 13.89
C THR A 157 -5.96 -16.56 13.30
N GLY A 158 -5.92 -16.90 12.01
CA GLY A 158 -7.03 -17.51 11.29
C GLY A 158 -8.29 -16.63 11.18
N SER A 159 -8.25 -15.38 11.62
CA SER A 159 -9.39 -14.48 11.74
C SER A 159 -9.32 -13.33 10.75
N ASP A 160 -10.34 -13.17 9.90
CA ASP A 160 -10.44 -12.05 8.96
C ASP A 160 -10.53 -10.69 9.68
N VAL A 161 -11.18 -10.65 10.85
CA VAL A 161 -11.32 -9.42 11.65
C VAL A 161 -9.97 -8.97 12.20
N LEU A 162 -9.18 -9.89 12.76
CA LEU A 162 -7.85 -9.58 13.27
C LEU A 162 -6.88 -9.23 12.12
N THR A 163 -6.99 -9.92 10.99
CA THR A 163 -6.23 -9.59 9.77
C THR A 163 -6.45 -8.14 9.34
N LEU A 164 -7.71 -7.73 9.28
CA LEU A 164 -8.08 -6.35 8.98
C LEU A 164 -7.55 -5.38 10.05
N ALA A 165 -7.73 -5.71 11.33
CA ALA A 165 -7.31 -4.87 12.44
C ALA A 165 -5.80 -4.62 12.43
N PHE A 166 -4.97 -5.66 12.24
CA PHE A 166 -3.51 -5.51 12.19
C PHE A 166 -3.06 -4.61 11.04
N ALA A 167 -3.65 -4.74 9.85
CA ALA A 167 -3.33 -3.89 8.70
C ALA A 167 -3.70 -2.42 8.94
N VAL A 168 -4.88 -2.16 9.54
CA VAL A 168 -5.34 -0.80 9.85
C VAL A 168 -4.52 -0.19 11.00
N VAL A 169 -4.20 -0.98 12.03
CA VAL A 169 -3.36 -0.52 13.16
C VAL A 169 -1.97 -0.14 12.67
N TYR A 170 -1.37 -0.91 11.76
CA TYR A 170 -0.08 -0.55 11.17
C TYR A 170 -0.13 0.84 10.51
N GLY A 171 -1.13 1.13 9.67
CA GLY A 171 -1.30 2.44 9.06
C GLY A 171 -1.54 3.55 10.09
N GLY A 172 -2.29 3.26 11.17
CA GLY A 172 -2.52 4.20 12.27
C GLY A 172 -1.23 4.53 13.04
N VAL A 173 -0.44 3.52 13.36
CA VAL A 173 0.88 3.68 14.01
C VAL A 173 1.83 4.47 13.12
N ASP A 174 1.84 4.17 11.82
CA ASP A 174 2.63 4.89 10.82
C ASP A 174 2.33 6.40 10.85
N THR A 175 1.04 6.76 10.82
CA THR A 175 0.60 8.15 10.91
C THR A 175 0.91 8.79 12.27
N PHE A 176 0.69 8.07 13.36
CA PHE A 176 0.95 8.57 14.70
C PHE A 176 2.44 8.90 14.90
N ILE A 177 3.33 8.01 14.47
CA ILE A 177 4.77 8.26 14.50
C ILE A 177 5.13 9.46 13.61
N ALA A 178 4.54 9.56 12.41
CA ALA A 178 4.78 10.69 11.53
C ALA A 178 4.42 12.04 12.17
N ILE A 179 3.32 12.08 12.92
CA ILE A 179 2.90 13.30 13.67
C ILE A 179 3.84 13.60 14.82
N LEU A 180 4.26 12.59 15.60
CA LEU A 180 5.11 12.77 16.76
C LEU A 180 6.53 13.24 16.42
N VAL A 181 7.07 12.79 15.30
CA VAL A 181 8.46 13.08 14.90
C VAL A 181 8.53 14.33 14.00
N ASP A 182 7.44 15.09 13.90
CA ASP A 182 7.34 16.36 13.16
C ASP A 182 7.87 16.27 11.71
N TYR A 183 7.55 15.17 11.02
CA TYR A 183 7.88 14.89 9.62
C TYR A 183 9.38 14.85 9.26
N HIS A 184 10.27 15.20 10.17
CA HIS A 184 11.70 15.23 9.94
C HIS A 184 12.38 13.93 10.37
N GLY A 185 12.73 13.09 9.40
CA GLY A 185 13.62 11.95 9.61
C GLY A 185 12.98 10.69 10.20
N SER A 186 11.66 10.54 10.14
CA SER A 186 11.00 9.32 10.59
C SER A 186 11.29 8.16 9.63
N TRP A 187 12.31 7.44 9.95
CA TRP A 187 12.76 6.25 9.24
C TRP A 187 11.90 5.00 9.53
N TRP A 188 10.82 5.15 10.30
CA TRP A 188 9.93 4.07 10.70
C TRP A 188 8.63 4.00 9.91
N THR A 189 8.21 5.09 9.29
CA THR A 189 6.91 5.16 8.67
C THR A 189 6.99 4.89 7.18
N GLY A 190 6.34 3.83 6.72
CA GLY A 190 6.37 3.42 5.32
C GLY A 190 5.80 4.50 4.39
N TRP A 191 4.73 5.18 4.82
CA TRP A 191 4.11 6.25 4.03
C TRP A 191 5.00 7.49 3.91
N MET A 192 5.65 7.88 4.99
CA MET A 192 6.54 9.05 4.98
C MET A 192 7.81 8.85 4.16
N LEU A 193 8.24 7.60 3.96
CA LEU A 193 9.34 7.30 3.06
C LEU A 193 9.07 7.73 1.61
N MET A 194 7.80 7.97 1.25
CA MET A 194 7.45 8.53 -0.06
C MET A 194 8.01 9.93 -0.28
N GLY A 195 8.26 10.69 0.78
CA GLY A 195 8.97 11.97 0.71
C GLY A 195 10.41 11.85 0.23
N TYR A 196 10.96 10.64 0.21
CA TYR A 196 12.30 10.35 -0.31
C TYR A 196 12.34 10.10 -1.82
N ALA A 197 11.19 10.10 -2.49
CA ALA A 197 11.10 9.93 -3.94
C ALA A 197 11.63 11.18 -4.71
N ASP A 198 12.71 11.79 -4.23
CA ASP A 198 13.34 12.95 -4.84
C ASP A 198 14.49 12.51 -5.75
N PRO A 199 14.37 12.70 -7.07
CA PRO A 199 15.43 12.35 -8.01
C PRO A 199 16.74 13.16 -7.81
N SER A 200 16.67 14.32 -7.15
CA SER A 200 17.84 15.15 -6.85
C SER A 200 18.74 14.55 -5.75
N ASN A 201 18.17 13.65 -4.91
CA ASN A 201 18.91 12.96 -3.87
C ASN A 201 18.80 11.42 -4.00
N PRO A 202 19.55 10.80 -4.91
CA PRO A 202 19.45 9.39 -5.22
C PRO A 202 19.82 8.47 -4.04
N LEU A 203 20.70 8.91 -3.14
CA LEU A 203 21.05 8.13 -1.95
C LEU A 203 19.88 8.06 -0.97
N LEU A 204 19.19 9.16 -0.77
CA LEU A 204 18.00 9.20 0.08
C LEU A 204 16.90 8.33 -0.50
N ALA A 205 16.63 8.45 -1.80
CA ALA A 205 15.67 7.62 -2.52
C ALA A 205 16.03 6.12 -2.40
N ALA A 206 17.27 5.75 -2.65
CA ALA A 206 17.71 4.36 -2.49
C ALA A 206 17.52 3.84 -1.06
N SER A 207 17.85 4.66 -0.05
CA SER A 207 17.69 4.27 1.35
C SER A 207 16.25 3.99 1.75
N GLY A 208 15.30 4.80 1.27
CA GLY A 208 13.87 4.60 1.50
C GLY A 208 13.34 3.33 0.83
N LEU A 209 13.71 3.10 -0.42
CA LEU A 209 13.36 1.88 -1.15
C LEU A 209 13.91 0.63 -0.46
N LEU A 210 15.16 0.65 -0.02
CA LEU A 210 15.78 -0.46 0.69
C LEU A 210 15.05 -0.78 2.00
N ARG A 211 14.58 0.24 2.73
CA ARG A 211 13.80 0.03 3.96
C ARG A 211 12.45 -0.64 3.68
N LEU A 212 11.71 -0.17 2.67
CA LEU A 212 10.45 -0.80 2.28
C LEU A 212 10.66 -2.23 1.79
N LEU A 213 11.69 -2.47 1.00
CA LEU A 213 12.05 -3.82 0.55
C LEU A 213 12.44 -4.73 1.71
N ALA A 214 13.20 -4.22 2.69
CA ALA A 214 13.55 -4.98 3.88
C ALA A 214 12.32 -5.34 4.72
N LEU A 215 11.37 -4.42 4.89
CA LEU A 215 10.10 -4.70 5.55
C LEU A 215 9.28 -5.75 4.78
N ALA A 216 9.15 -5.61 3.47
CA ALA A 216 8.44 -6.58 2.65
C ALA A 216 9.08 -7.97 2.76
N ALA A 217 10.40 -8.06 2.67
CA ALA A 217 11.13 -9.32 2.81
C ALA A 217 10.96 -9.93 4.21
N ALA A 218 11.00 -9.12 5.27
CA ALA A 218 10.80 -9.59 6.64
C ALA A 218 9.41 -10.23 6.82
N PHE A 219 8.35 -9.58 6.35
CA PHE A 219 7.00 -10.12 6.43
C PHE A 219 6.76 -11.30 5.48
N ASP A 220 7.38 -11.33 4.31
CA ASP A 220 7.32 -12.50 3.41
C ASP A 220 7.99 -13.73 4.05
N ILE A 221 9.15 -13.56 4.68
CA ILE A 221 9.85 -14.62 5.42
C ILE A 221 9.00 -15.07 6.64
N ALA A 222 8.40 -14.13 7.37
CA ALA A 222 7.51 -14.46 8.48
C ALA A 222 6.30 -15.26 8.01
N ALA A 223 5.63 -14.84 6.95
CA ALA A 223 4.51 -15.55 6.33
C ALA A 223 4.94 -16.97 5.87
N TRP A 224 6.12 -17.08 5.28
CA TRP A 224 6.68 -18.37 4.89
C TRP A 224 6.89 -19.33 6.09
N ARG A 225 7.47 -18.81 7.16
CA ARG A 225 7.68 -19.61 8.40
C ARG A 225 6.36 -20.07 9.00
N LEU A 226 5.38 -19.19 9.08
CA LEU A 226 4.05 -19.51 9.58
C LEU A 226 3.34 -20.55 8.70
N MET A 227 3.44 -20.40 7.38
CA MET A 227 2.85 -21.32 6.42
C MET A 227 3.41 -22.76 6.56
N GLN A 228 4.62 -22.93 7.07
CA GLN A 228 5.20 -24.24 7.34
C GLN A 228 4.51 -24.96 8.51
N GLY A 229 3.98 -24.21 9.47
CA GLY A 229 3.29 -24.73 10.66
C GLY A 229 1.78 -24.91 10.51
N VAL A 230 1.17 -24.41 9.44
CA VAL A 230 -0.28 -24.53 9.23
C VAL A 230 -0.62 -25.93 8.70
N ASP A 231 -1.42 -26.68 9.47
CA ASP A 231 -2.01 -27.92 9.01
C ASP A 231 -3.30 -27.65 8.27
N PHE A 232 -3.25 -27.79 6.95
CA PHE A 232 -4.40 -27.53 6.07
C PHE A 232 -5.53 -28.55 6.19
N TYR A 233 -5.34 -29.62 6.96
CA TYR A 233 -6.31 -30.71 7.09
C TYR A 233 -7.40 -30.46 8.15
N GLU A 234 -7.19 -29.50 9.07
CA GLU A 234 -8.16 -29.25 10.15
C GLU A 234 -9.28 -28.23 9.79
N VAL A 235 -9.16 -27.51 8.69
CA VAL A 235 -10.13 -26.46 8.31
C VAL A 235 -11.39 -27.00 7.62
N SER A 236 -11.52 -28.31 7.44
CA SER A 236 -12.64 -28.89 6.66
C SER A 236 -13.83 -29.38 7.49
N HIS A 237 -13.89 -29.10 8.80
CA HIS A 237 -14.94 -29.69 9.68
C HIS A 237 -15.66 -28.69 10.61
N GLU A 238 -15.69 -27.39 10.30
CA GLU A 238 -16.62 -26.47 10.98
C GLU A 238 -17.55 -25.76 9.99
#